data_63bded00e303577fe64ec238295c64bc
#
_entry.id   63bded00e303577fe64ec238295c64bc
#
_cell.length_a   1.000
_cell.length_b   1.000
_cell.length_c   1.000
_cell.angle_alpha   90.00
_cell.angle_beta   90.00
_cell.angle_gamma   90.00
#
_symmetry.space_group_name_H-M   'P 1'
#
loop_
_entity.id
_entity.type
_entity.pdbx_description
1 polymer ?
#
loop_
_entity_poly.entity_id
_entity_poly.type
_entity_poly.pdbx_seq_one_letter_code
_entity_poly.pdbx_strand_id
1 'polypeptide(L)'
;EAVQNSIEAAEQMAGVEVSEVWTSIGGSQVSSMKSTGVVGVDPKGVSTSPLEIKIEAKERALKSAKSMLIPYDEVLLHIIPQEYLVDGKSYPDPIGILGVRLEVKTLLVKVSKSAQGNIAECIARAGFELRNITLKTLAAASATIHKDEMALGSILIDLGGGSTDVIVINKNAPVFTVSIPY
;
A
#
# COMPACT_ATOMS: atom_id res chain seq x y z
N GLU A 1 20.20 12.50 15.50
CA GLU A 1 20.10 12.55 16.99
C GLU A 1 18.77 11.97 17.48
N ALA A 2 17.57 12.54 17.19
CA ALA A 2 16.30 12.02 17.71
C ALA A 2 16.04 10.55 17.30
N VAL A 3 16.26 10.18 16.05
CA VAL A 3 16.14 8.79 15.56
C VAL A 3 17.11 7.88 16.31
N GLN A 4 18.37 8.27 16.40
CA GLN A 4 19.42 7.51 17.08
C GLN A 4 19.06 7.28 18.55
N ASN A 5 18.74 8.33 19.30
CA ASN A 5 18.39 8.25 20.71
C ASN A 5 17.18 7.33 20.95
N SER A 6 16.16 7.38 20.06
CA SER A 6 14.97 6.53 20.18
C SER A 6 15.30 5.04 19.95
N ILE A 7 16.17 4.74 19.00
CA ILE A 7 16.57 3.36 18.72
C ILE A 7 17.47 2.83 19.83
N GLU A 8 18.47 3.59 20.25
CA GLU A 8 19.36 3.21 21.37
C GLU A 8 18.58 2.94 22.67
N ALA A 9 17.56 3.77 22.98
CA ALA A 9 16.70 3.52 24.12
C ALA A 9 15.89 2.23 23.96
N ALA A 10 15.39 1.94 22.76
CA ALA A 10 14.65 0.71 22.47
C ALA A 10 15.57 -0.53 22.56
N GLU A 11 16.79 -0.46 22.04
CA GLU A 11 17.81 -1.51 22.15
C GLU A 11 18.14 -1.83 23.60
N GLN A 12 18.35 -0.80 24.43
CA GLN A 12 18.60 -0.97 25.85
C GLN A 12 17.44 -1.65 26.58
N MET A 13 16.19 -1.27 26.25
CA MET A 13 15.01 -1.89 26.86
C MET A 13 14.80 -3.33 26.40
N ALA A 14 15.09 -3.64 25.15
CA ALA A 14 14.90 -4.96 24.56
C ALA A 14 16.06 -5.90 24.80
N GLY A 15 17.27 -5.38 25.11
CA GLY A 15 18.49 -6.16 25.28
C GLY A 15 19.03 -6.75 23.97
N VAL A 16 18.73 -6.11 22.84
CA VAL A 16 19.18 -6.52 21.50
C VAL A 16 19.69 -5.30 20.72
N GLU A 17 20.67 -5.54 19.84
CA GLU A 17 21.16 -4.53 18.89
C GLU A 17 20.43 -4.73 17.56
N VAL A 18 20.10 -3.62 16.88
CA VAL A 18 19.45 -3.63 15.57
C VAL A 18 20.29 -2.86 14.55
N SER A 19 20.36 -3.36 13.34
CA SER A 19 21.03 -2.69 12.21
C SER A 19 20.04 -2.18 11.17
N GLU A 20 18.83 -2.77 11.14
CA GLU A 20 17.80 -2.51 10.14
C GLU A 20 16.52 -2.02 10.81
N VAL A 21 15.87 -1.04 10.19
CA VAL A 21 14.63 -0.45 10.71
C VAL A 21 13.54 -0.35 9.67
N TRP A 22 12.30 -0.48 10.12
CA TRP A 22 11.11 -0.14 9.38
C TRP A 22 10.58 1.19 9.90
N THR A 23 10.07 2.01 9.00
CA THR A 23 9.44 3.28 9.39
C THR A 23 8.10 3.45 8.71
N SER A 24 7.33 4.41 9.19
CA SER A 24 6.06 4.78 8.57
C SER A 24 6.05 6.24 8.15
N ILE A 25 5.24 6.56 7.15
CA ILE A 25 5.01 7.91 6.68
C ILE A 25 3.52 8.22 6.68
N GLY A 26 3.15 9.43 7.06
CA GLY A 26 1.78 9.94 7.08
C GLY A 26 1.76 11.46 6.90
N GLY A 27 0.63 12.07 7.18
CA GLY A 27 0.46 13.51 7.08
C GLY A 27 0.28 13.98 5.61
N SER A 28 0.38 15.29 5.38
CA SER A 28 0.15 15.95 4.09
C SER A 28 1.07 15.51 2.96
N GLN A 29 2.12 14.73 3.28
CA GLN A 29 3.07 14.16 2.32
C GLN A 29 2.51 12.95 1.56
N VAL A 30 1.35 12.43 2.00
CA VAL A 30 0.71 11.24 1.44
C VAL A 30 -0.55 11.62 0.69
N SER A 31 -0.73 11.05 -0.49
CA SER A 31 -1.96 11.13 -1.27
C SER A 31 -2.41 9.76 -1.73
N SER A 32 -3.70 9.59 -1.99
CA SER A 32 -4.23 8.34 -2.52
C SER A 32 -5.15 8.57 -3.71
N MET A 33 -5.18 7.60 -4.62
CA MET A 33 -6.07 7.61 -5.76
C MET A 33 -6.51 6.20 -6.14
N LYS A 34 -7.72 6.09 -6.69
CA LYS A 34 -8.20 4.83 -7.25
C LYS A 34 -7.69 4.66 -8.68
N SER A 35 -7.32 3.44 -9.02
CA SER A 35 -6.93 3.06 -10.38
C SER A 35 -7.51 1.70 -10.75
N THR A 36 -7.69 1.48 -12.03
CA THR A 36 -8.13 0.20 -12.58
C THR A 36 -7.12 -0.28 -13.62
N GLY A 37 -6.60 -1.47 -13.41
CA GLY A 37 -5.80 -2.16 -14.40
C GLY A 37 -6.64 -3.19 -15.15
N VAL A 38 -6.48 -3.25 -16.46
CA VAL A 38 -7.22 -4.16 -17.33
C VAL A 38 -6.25 -4.87 -18.25
N VAL A 39 -6.38 -6.20 -18.36
CA VAL A 39 -5.58 -7.02 -19.28
C VAL A 39 -6.42 -8.14 -19.88
N GLY A 40 -6.06 -8.57 -21.09
CA GLY A 40 -6.48 -9.85 -21.60
C GLY A 40 -5.78 -10.99 -20.84
N VAL A 41 -6.50 -12.08 -20.57
CA VAL A 41 -5.91 -13.25 -19.91
C VAL A 41 -4.85 -13.87 -20.80
N ASP A 42 -5.12 -13.99 -22.11
CA ASP A 42 -4.09 -14.34 -23.10
C ASP A 42 -3.03 -13.23 -23.24
N PRO A 43 -1.76 -13.49 -22.93
CA PRO A 43 -0.70 -12.49 -23.06
C PRO A 43 -0.43 -12.09 -24.51
N LYS A 44 -0.80 -12.93 -25.48
CA LYS A 44 -0.62 -12.65 -26.91
C LYS A 44 -1.83 -11.92 -27.52
N GLY A 45 -2.96 -11.87 -26.81
CA GLY A 45 -4.19 -11.20 -27.27
C GLY A 45 -4.85 -11.87 -28.48
N VAL A 46 -4.51 -13.12 -28.78
CA VAL A 46 -4.98 -13.86 -29.97
C VAL A 46 -6.19 -14.71 -29.66
N SER A 47 -6.24 -15.28 -28.46
CA SER A 47 -7.33 -16.18 -28.07
C SER A 47 -8.54 -15.39 -27.55
N THR A 48 -9.69 -15.69 -28.10
CA THR A 48 -11.00 -15.25 -27.58
C THR A 48 -11.64 -16.30 -26.66
N SER A 49 -11.04 -17.48 -26.54
CA SER A 49 -11.50 -18.54 -25.63
C SER A 49 -11.08 -18.23 -24.20
N PRO A 50 -11.93 -18.54 -23.20
CA PRO A 50 -11.56 -18.38 -21.81
C PRO A 50 -10.33 -19.21 -21.45
N LEU A 51 -9.34 -18.60 -20.81
CA LEU A 51 -8.14 -19.24 -20.31
C LEU A 51 -8.08 -19.14 -18.79
N GLU A 52 -7.39 -20.06 -18.15
CA GLU A 52 -7.14 -20.03 -16.72
C GLU A 52 -6.27 -18.83 -16.35
N ILE A 53 -6.74 -18.04 -15.38
CA ILE A 53 -5.99 -16.90 -14.85
C ILE A 53 -4.87 -17.42 -13.95
N LYS A 54 -3.64 -17.16 -14.35
CA LYS A 54 -2.43 -17.46 -13.60
C LYS A 54 -1.87 -16.20 -12.93
N ILE A 55 -0.85 -16.39 -12.10
CA ILE A 55 -0.20 -15.31 -11.36
C ILE A 55 0.32 -14.20 -12.28
N GLU A 56 0.84 -14.57 -13.47
CA GLU A 56 1.38 -13.62 -14.45
C GLU A 56 0.31 -12.67 -14.99
N ALA A 57 -0.93 -13.13 -15.16
CA ALA A 57 -2.04 -12.29 -15.60
C ALA A 57 -2.43 -11.30 -14.49
N LYS A 58 -2.44 -11.75 -13.23
CA LYS A 58 -2.67 -10.91 -12.04
C LYS A 58 -1.61 -9.82 -11.92
N GLU A 59 -0.33 -10.16 -12.09
CA GLU A 59 0.78 -9.21 -12.07
C GLU A 59 0.69 -8.20 -13.22
N ARG A 60 0.34 -8.63 -14.43
CA ARG A 60 0.09 -7.73 -15.58
C ARG A 60 -1.04 -6.75 -15.30
N ALA A 61 -2.14 -7.20 -14.69
CA ALA A 61 -3.26 -6.35 -14.33
C ALA A 61 -2.83 -5.29 -13.29
N LEU A 62 -2.07 -5.69 -12.27
CA LEU A 62 -1.50 -4.75 -11.28
C LEU A 62 -0.51 -3.77 -11.92
N LYS A 63 0.32 -4.24 -12.87
CA LYS A 63 1.23 -3.38 -13.62
C LYS A 63 0.45 -2.38 -14.51
N SER A 64 -0.64 -2.81 -15.11
CA SER A 64 -1.54 -1.93 -15.87
C SER A 64 -2.15 -0.84 -14.98
N ALA A 65 -2.59 -1.18 -13.76
CA ALA A 65 -3.08 -0.20 -12.79
C ALA A 65 -2.02 0.84 -12.38
N LYS A 66 -0.74 0.48 -12.36
CA LYS A 66 0.39 1.39 -12.10
C LYS A 66 0.69 2.37 -13.24
N SER A 67 0.24 2.08 -14.45
CA SER A 67 0.58 2.85 -15.65
C SER A 67 -0.07 4.25 -15.68
N MET A 68 -0.79 4.64 -14.63
CA MET A 68 -1.26 6.02 -14.47
C MET A 68 -0.08 6.97 -14.30
N LEU A 69 -0.23 8.18 -14.82
CA LEU A 69 0.74 9.26 -14.64
C LEU A 69 0.86 9.63 -13.16
N ILE A 70 1.96 9.23 -12.56
CA ILE A 70 2.35 9.69 -11.23
C ILE A 70 3.15 10.98 -11.44
N PRO A 71 2.83 12.08 -10.73
CA PRO A 71 3.62 13.29 -10.78
C PRO A 71 5.11 13.01 -10.54
N TYR A 72 5.99 13.79 -11.19
CA TYR A 72 7.45 13.53 -11.14
C TYR A 72 8.04 13.69 -9.73
N ASP A 73 7.39 14.42 -8.86
CA ASP A 73 7.75 14.70 -7.46
C ASP A 73 7.15 13.70 -6.46
N GLU A 74 6.32 12.78 -6.94
CA GLU A 74 5.73 11.69 -6.14
C GLU A 74 6.32 10.33 -6.50
N VAL A 75 6.24 9.38 -5.57
CA VAL A 75 6.49 7.95 -5.78
C VAL A 75 5.34 7.12 -5.25
N LEU A 76 5.17 5.95 -5.84
CA LEU A 76 4.19 4.98 -5.40
C LEU A 76 4.71 4.24 -4.17
N LEU A 77 4.02 4.43 -3.05
CA LEU A 77 4.33 3.76 -1.79
C LEU A 77 3.66 2.38 -1.70
N HIS A 78 2.34 2.32 -1.97
CA HIS A 78 1.57 1.08 -1.95
C HIS A 78 0.64 0.96 -3.14
N ILE A 79 0.42 -0.29 -3.56
CA ILE A 79 -0.65 -0.68 -4.48
C ILE A 79 -1.49 -1.71 -3.76
N ILE A 80 -2.71 -1.34 -3.46
CA ILE A 80 -3.61 -2.15 -2.66
C ILE A 80 -4.76 -2.62 -3.54
N PRO A 81 -4.77 -3.90 -3.97
CA PRO A 81 -5.91 -4.46 -4.68
C PRO A 81 -7.16 -4.40 -3.82
N GLN A 82 -8.27 -3.97 -4.40
CA GLN A 82 -9.56 -3.89 -3.72
C GLN A 82 -10.52 -4.96 -4.22
N GLU A 83 -10.53 -5.18 -5.53
CA GLU A 83 -11.45 -6.08 -6.17
C GLU A 83 -10.85 -6.58 -7.49
N TYR A 84 -11.01 -7.86 -7.78
CA TYR A 84 -10.73 -8.43 -9.07
C TYR A 84 -12.04 -8.75 -9.78
N LEU A 85 -12.11 -8.44 -11.10
CA LEU A 85 -13.25 -8.80 -11.93
C LEU A 85 -12.76 -9.66 -13.10
N VAL A 86 -13.37 -10.81 -13.26
CA VAL A 86 -13.16 -11.70 -14.41
C VAL A 86 -14.40 -11.65 -15.26
N ASP A 87 -14.29 -11.15 -16.47
CA ASP A 87 -15.42 -10.94 -17.41
C ASP A 87 -16.60 -10.20 -16.74
N GLY A 88 -16.27 -9.21 -15.88
CA GLY A 88 -17.25 -8.39 -15.16
C GLY A 88 -17.79 -8.99 -13.86
N LYS A 89 -17.42 -10.21 -13.48
CA LYS A 89 -17.82 -10.83 -12.20
C LYS A 89 -16.71 -10.65 -11.16
N SER A 90 -17.09 -10.28 -9.94
CA SER A 90 -16.19 -10.04 -8.81
C SER A 90 -15.71 -11.35 -8.17
N TYR A 91 -14.42 -11.41 -7.89
CA TYR A 91 -13.76 -12.52 -7.19
C TYR A 91 -12.77 -11.98 -6.16
N PRO A 92 -12.66 -12.60 -4.97
CA PRO A 92 -11.64 -12.24 -3.98
C PRO A 92 -10.22 -12.53 -4.47
N ASP A 93 -10.03 -13.68 -5.13
CA ASP A 93 -8.81 -14.06 -5.84
C ASP A 93 -9.18 -14.61 -7.23
N PRO A 94 -8.62 -14.08 -8.31
CA PRO A 94 -8.94 -14.50 -9.66
C PRO A 94 -8.16 -15.74 -10.12
N ILE A 95 -7.14 -16.20 -9.38
CA ILE A 95 -6.27 -17.31 -9.79
C ILE A 95 -7.09 -18.60 -9.91
N GLY A 96 -6.90 -19.32 -11.01
CA GLY A 96 -7.63 -20.58 -11.32
C GLY A 96 -8.99 -20.36 -11.98
N ILE A 97 -9.51 -19.14 -12.05
CA ILE A 97 -10.78 -18.83 -12.73
C ILE A 97 -10.54 -18.78 -14.24
N LEU A 98 -11.48 -19.32 -15.01
CA LEU A 98 -11.47 -19.21 -16.49
C LEU A 98 -12.09 -17.88 -16.90
N GLY A 99 -11.41 -17.14 -17.77
CA GLY A 99 -11.89 -15.87 -18.31
C GLY A 99 -11.09 -15.37 -19.48
N VAL A 100 -11.60 -14.35 -20.14
CA VAL A 100 -10.95 -13.66 -21.27
C VAL A 100 -10.32 -12.34 -20.82
N ARG A 101 -10.96 -11.65 -19.88
CA ARG A 101 -10.55 -10.33 -19.41
C ARG A 101 -10.43 -10.33 -17.88
N LEU A 102 -9.30 -9.84 -17.40
CA LEU A 102 -9.06 -9.60 -15.98
C LEU A 102 -8.95 -8.09 -15.73
N GLU A 103 -9.74 -7.60 -14.78
CA GLU A 103 -9.62 -6.26 -14.24
C GLU A 103 -9.22 -6.32 -12.76
N VAL A 104 -8.46 -5.34 -12.31
CA VAL A 104 -8.18 -5.11 -10.89
C VAL A 104 -8.46 -3.66 -10.54
N LYS A 105 -9.31 -3.43 -9.55
CA LYS A 105 -9.49 -2.13 -8.92
C LYS A 105 -8.49 -2.00 -7.79
N THR A 106 -7.75 -0.90 -7.74
CA THR A 106 -6.67 -0.67 -6.78
C THR A 106 -6.80 0.68 -6.12
N LEU A 107 -6.33 0.77 -4.88
CA LEU A 107 -5.96 2.01 -4.23
C LEU A 107 -4.44 2.19 -4.39
N LEU A 108 -4.04 3.24 -5.06
CA LEU A 108 -2.64 3.68 -5.18
C LEU A 108 -2.37 4.69 -4.08
N VAL A 109 -1.41 4.41 -3.21
CA VAL A 109 -0.93 5.34 -2.19
C VAL A 109 0.40 5.90 -2.65
N LYS A 110 0.50 7.22 -2.73
CA LYS A 110 1.66 7.95 -3.21
C LYS A 110 2.22 8.82 -2.11
N VAL A 111 3.51 9.11 -2.18
CA VAL A 111 4.22 9.95 -1.22
C VAL A 111 5.18 10.87 -1.97
N SER A 112 5.42 12.06 -1.41
CA SER A 112 6.45 12.98 -1.90
C SER A 112 7.83 12.32 -1.90
N LYS A 113 8.55 12.39 -3.03
CA LYS A 113 9.94 11.90 -3.14
C LYS A 113 10.86 12.55 -2.12
N SER A 114 10.68 13.86 -1.90
CA SER A 114 11.49 14.60 -0.93
C SER A 114 11.25 14.11 0.50
N ALA A 115 9.99 13.86 0.87
CA ALA A 115 9.67 13.33 2.19
C ALA A 115 10.24 11.93 2.40
N GLN A 116 10.09 11.04 1.41
CA GLN A 116 10.69 9.71 1.45
C GLN A 116 12.22 9.77 1.55
N GLY A 117 12.85 10.61 0.72
CA GLY A 117 14.30 10.80 0.73
C GLY A 117 14.82 11.36 2.05
N ASN A 118 14.13 12.34 2.63
CA ASN A 118 14.51 12.91 3.93
C ASN A 118 14.45 11.87 5.06
N ILE A 119 13.42 11.02 5.06
CA ILE A 119 13.32 9.92 6.04
C ILE A 119 14.49 8.94 5.87
N ALA A 120 14.76 8.51 4.64
CA ALA A 120 15.86 7.59 4.36
C ALA A 120 17.21 8.17 4.78
N GLU A 121 17.46 9.45 4.47
CA GLU A 121 18.69 10.15 4.85
C GLU A 121 18.82 10.29 6.37
N CYS A 122 17.73 10.62 7.08
CA CYS A 122 17.76 10.72 8.55
C CYS A 122 18.12 9.39 9.22
N ILE A 123 17.60 8.28 8.68
CA ILE A 123 17.87 6.92 9.19
C ILE A 123 19.31 6.53 8.89
N ALA A 124 19.79 6.77 7.65
CA ALA A 124 21.17 6.47 7.26
C ALA A 124 22.19 7.27 8.10
N ARG A 125 21.93 8.56 8.34
CA ARG A 125 22.79 9.41 9.21
C ARG A 125 22.77 8.96 10.68
N ALA A 126 21.73 8.28 11.11
CA ALA A 126 21.68 7.68 12.45
C ALA A 126 22.43 6.34 12.54
N GLY A 127 22.97 5.84 11.43
CA GLY A 127 23.78 4.62 11.36
C GLY A 127 22.96 3.34 11.11
N PHE A 128 21.69 3.45 10.70
CA PHE A 128 20.81 2.30 10.48
C PHE A 128 20.46 2.11 9.00
N GLU A 129 20.18 0.87 8.62
CA GLU A 129 19.65 0.54 7.29
C GLU A 129 18.12 0.64 7.28
N LEU A 130 17.58 1.43 6.34
CA LEU A 130 16.14 1.50 6.13
C LEU A 130 15.67 0.33 5.26
N ARG A 131 14.97 -0.62 5.87
CA ARG A 131 14.40 -1.79 5.16
C ARG A 131 13.19 -1.44 4.33
N ASN A 132 12.26 -0.68 4.90
CA ASN A 132 11.01 -0.32 4.19
C ASN A 132 10.34 0.88 4.84
N ILE A 133 9.48 1.54 4.05
CA ILE A 133 8.57 2.59 4.50
C ILE A 133 7.14 2.12 4.25
N THR A 134 6.27 2.24 5.25
CA THR A 134 4.85 1.91 5.11
C THR A 134 3.97 3.13 5.40
N LEU A 135 2.71 3.08 4.95
CA LEU A 135 1.72 4.09 5.32
C LEU A 135 1.41 3.97 6.83
N LYS A 136 1.49 5.09 7.55
CA LYS A 136 1.26 5.15 9.02
C LYS A 136 -0.09 4.55 9.43
N THR A 137 -1.17 4.97 8.76
CA THR A 137 -2.52 4.48 9.06
C THR A 137 -2.71 2.99 8.71
N LEU A 138 -2.00 2.46 7.72
CA LEU A 138 -2.03 1.04 7.38
C LEU A 138 -1.33 0.20 8.45
N ALA A 139 -0.17 0.66 8.94
CA ALA A 139 0.54 0.02 10.03
C ALA A 139 -0.31 0.03 11.32
N ALA A 140 -0.90 1.18 11.66
CA ALA A 140 -1.78 1.32 12.82
C ALA A 140 -3.02 0.41 12.72
N ALA A 141 -3.67 0.38 11.54
CA ALA A 141 -4.82 -0.49 11.30
C ALA A 141 -4.47 -1.97 11.47
N SER A 142 -3.29 -2.39 10.97
CA SER A 142 -2.83 -3.78 11.10
C SER A 142 -2.56 -4.19 12.56
N ALA A 143 -2.25 -3.23 13.43
CA ALA A 143 -1.98 -3.47 14.85
C ALA A 143 -3.22 -3.40 15.74
N THR A 144 -4.27 -2.68 15.33
CA THR A 144 -5.38 -2.31 16.21
C THR A 144 -6.73 -2.87 15.78
N ILE A 145 -6.95 -3.12 14.47
CA ILE A 145 -8.24 -3.58 13.96
C ILE A 145 -8.19 -5.11 13.75
N HIS A 146 -9.17 -5.82 14.32
CA HIS A 146 -9.29 -7.26 14.13
C HIS A 146 -9.78 -7.61 12.71
N LYS A 147 -9.45 -8.83 12.25
CA LYS A 147 -9.80 -9.30 10.89
C LYS A 147 -11.31 -9.25 10.61
N ASP A 148 -12.13 -9.59 11.60
CA ASP A 148 -13.59 -9.56 11.45
C ASP A 148 -14.12 -8.14 11.28
N GLU A 149 -13.53 -7.17 11.98
CA GLU A 149 -13.86 -5.75 11.85
C GLU A 149 -13.42 -5.21 10.49
N MET A 150 -12.24 -5.64 9.98
CA MET A 150 -11.80 -5.29 8.63
C MET A 150 -12.73 -5.86 7.56
N ALA A 151 -13.28 -7.06 7.77
CA ALA A 151 -14.22 -7.69 6.84
C ALA A 151 -15.58 -6.97 6.79
N LEU A 152 -16.10 -6.57 7.96
CA LEU A 152 -17.37 -5.84 8.09
C LEU A 152 -17.27 -4.39 7.62
N GLY A 153 -16.09 -3.82 7.69
CA GLY A 153 -15.82 -2.41 7.39
C GLY A 153 -15.52 -1.60 8.64
N SER A 154 -14.39 -0.90 8.61
CA SER A 154 -13.88 -0.13 9.74
C SER A 154 -13.28 1.19 9.27
N ILE A 155 -13.30 2.18 10.16
CA ILE A 155 -12.62 3.44 9.99
C ILE A 155 -11.64 3.58 11.16
N LEU A 156 -10.37 3.79 10.84
CA LEU A 156 -9.36 4.17 11.82
C LEU A 156 -9.06 5.65 11.66
N ILE A 157 -9.07 6.37 12.76
CA ILE A 157 -8.72 7.78 12.85
C ILE A 157 -7.52 7.88 13.78
N ASP A 158 -6.41 8.38 13.25
CA ASP A 158 -5.16 8.60 13.98
C ASP A 158 -5.01 10.10 14.25
N LEU A 159 -5.21 10.49 15.50
CA LEU A 159 -5.13 11.88 15.95
C LEU A 159 -3.68 12.18 16.35
N GLY A 160 -2.94 12.81 15.44
CA GLY A 160 -1.56 13.24 15.68
C GLY A 160 -1.43 14.69 16.16
N GLY A 161 -0.22 15.15 16.39
CA GLY A 161 0.09 16.52 16.84
C GLY A 161 0.08 17.58 15.72
N GLY A 162 0.05 17.18 14.44
CA GLY A 162 0.07 18.10 13.28
C GLY A 162 -0.85 17.67 12.14
N SER A 163 -1.44 16.49 12.25
CA SER A 163 -2.43 15.99 11.29
C SER A 163 -3.36 14.97 11.93
N THR A 164 -4.57 14.87 11.40
CA THR A 164 -5.47 13.73 11.60
C THR A 164 -5.44 12.88 10.35
N ASP A 165 -4.99 11.63 10.50
CA ASP A 165 -4.90 10.68 9.40
C ASP A 165 -6.04 9.66 9.49
N VAL A 166 -6.75 9.46 8.38
CA VAL A 166 -7.92 8.57 8.32
C VAL A 166 -7.68 7.48 7.29
N ILE A 167 -8.02 6.24 7.63
CA ILE A 167 -8.10 5.13 6.70
C ILE A 167 -9.45 4.43 6.83
N VAL A 168 -10.08 4.16 5.69
CA VAL A 168 -11.32 3.40 5.59
C VAL A 168 -11.00 2.03 5.01
N ILE A 169 -11.39 0.98 5.72
CA ILE A 169 -11.20 -0.41 5.33
C ILE A 169 -12.58 -1.03 5.07
N ASN A 170 -12.71 -1.78 4.00
CA ASN A 170 -13.91 -2.53 3.68
C ASN A 170 -13.53 -3.84 2.98
N LYS A 171 -14.16 -4.95 3.35
CA LYS A 171 -13.87 -6.28 2.80
C LYS A 171 -12.37 -6.63 2.88
N ASN A 172 -11.76 -6.36 4.03
CA ASN A 172 -10.34 -6.59 4.32
C ASN A 172 -9.34 -5.76 3.49
N ALA A 173 -9.80 -4.73 2.77
CA ALA A 173 -8.91 -3.87 1.98
C ALA A 173 -9.13 -2.39 2.29
N PRO A 174 -8.07 -1.59 2.41
CA PRO A 174 -8.16 -0.14 2.44
C PRO A 174 -8.81 0.39 1.17
N VAL A 175 -9.90 1.15 1.30
CA VAL A 175 -10.64 1.72 0.16
C VAL A 175 -10.42 3.22 0.01
N PHE A 176 -9.91 3.86 1.06
CA PHE A 176 -9.63 5.29 1.08
C PHE A 176 -8.64 5.63 2.21
N THR A 177 -7.75 6.57 1.98
CA THR A 177 -6.93 7.19 3.03
C THR A 177 -6.77 8.68 2.74
N VAL A 178 -6.77 9.47 3.80
CA VAL A 178 -6.58 10.94 3.73
C VAL A 178 -5.86 11.42 4.99
N SER A 179 -5.10 12.48 4.83
CA SER A 179 -4.50 13.24 5.93
C SER A 179 -5.05 14.65 5.92
N ILE A 180 -5.47 15.13 7.08
CA ILE A 180 -6.05 16.46 7.31
C ILE A 180 -5.06 17.20 8.21
N PRO A 181 -4.31 18.19 7.71
CA PRO A 181 -3.42 19.02 8.55
C PRO A 181 -4.24 19.97 9.43
N TYR A 182 -3.66 20.36 10.56
CA TYR A 182 -4.19 21.42 11.43
C TYR A 182 -3.63 22.78 11.04
#